data_33b16fba99ccf48a6699d328a0719c9d
#
_entry.id   33b16fba99ccf48a6699d328a0719c9d
#
_cell.length_a   1.000
_cell.length_b   1.000
_cell.length_c   1.000
_cell.angle_alpha   90.00
_cell.angle_beta   90.00
_cell.angle_gamma   90.00
#
_symmetry.space_group_name_H-M   'P 1'
#
loop_
_entity.id
_entity.type
_entity.pdbx_description
1 polymer ?
#
loop_
_entity_poly.entity_id
_entity_poly.type
_entity_poly.pdbx_seq_one_letter_code
_entity_poly.pdbx_strand_id
1 'polypeptide(L)'
;KLLRMNQLDKFKKFIEDRNENVKVGLVGAGQMGQGIIAQVSRMYGVELVCIIDRNQKQLEIAANRYKKLKNNSLLCSDSITALDNVELDILIEATGTPSAGALVAKNVLNRGINLILLNVETEATIGLALRKEAEKNGAIVTVADGDEPVAALDLYNFATELSFEVISIGKGKNNPFNRFATPSSLKKEASLKKMNPKMLTSFVDGTKTMVEMTALANFLDFNIDVDGMHGIEATYENINQYYIPKKDGGLLDNSQVVDFAFGIAPGVFAVIYSEDEYVNYEMEYLKMGEGPYWTLARPYHLTSLEIPRTIRHIMLEKYSKLSAQSWNVEVVAYAKQDIEPGTNLGSI
;
A
#
# COMPACT_ATOMS: atom_id res chain seq x y z
N LYS A 1 -36.06 9.17 -9.80
CA LYS A 1 -35.58 7.85 -9.30
C LYS A 1 -34.13 8.00 -8.91
N LEU A 2 -33.84 8.39 -7.66
CA LEU A 2 -32.54 8.18 -7.03
C LEU A 2 -32.43 6.66 -6.81
N LEU A 3 -32.07 5.92 -7.84
CA LEU A 3 -31.83 4.51 -7.78
C LEU A 3 -30.53 4.27 -7.00
N ARG A 4 -30.51 3.25 -6.17
CA ARG A 4 -29.35 2.66 -5.48
C ARG A 4 -28.26 2.36 -6.51
N MET A 5 -27.43 3.37 -6.84
CA MET A 5 -26.26 3.19 -7.67
C MET A 5 -25.11 2.75 -6.76
N ASN A 6 -24.63 1.52 -6.94
CA ASN A 6 -23.38 1.09 -6.32
C ASN A 6 -22.18 1.80 -7.00
N GLN A 7 -21.01 1.63 -6.45
CA GLN A 7 -19.80 2.29 -6.99
C GLN A 7 -19.49 1.89 -8.44
N LEU A 8 -19.84 0.68 -8.83
CA LEU A 8 -19.65 0.21 -10.20
C LEU A 8 -20.60 0.93 -11.17
N ASP A 9 -21.85 1.13 -10.77
CA ASP A 9 -22.85 1.83 -11.60
C ASP A 9 -22.51 3.33 -11.73
N LYS A 10 -22.01 3.96 -10.64
CA LYS A 10 -21.50 5.33 -10.68
C LYS A 10 -20.34 5.47 -11.67
N PHE A 11 -19.42 4.50 -11.66
CA PHE A 11 -18.27 4.52 -12.56
C PHE A 11 -18.69 4.31 -14.02
N LYS A 12 -19.64 3.41 -14.30
CA LYS A 12 -20.18 3.23 -15.64
C LYS A 12 -20.80 4.52 -16.16
N LYS A 13 -21.65 5.17 -15.36
CA LYS A 13 -22.23 6.46 -15.70
C LYS A 13 -21.18 7.53 -15.97
N PHE A 14 -20.15 7.61 -15.12
CA PHE A 14 -19.03 8.53 -15.32
C PHE A 14 -18.35 8.33 -16.69
N ILE A 15 -18.11 7.06 -17.09
CA ILE A 15 -17.52 6.75 -18.40
C ILE A 15 -18.46 7.13 -19.55
N GLU A 16 -19.76 6.86 -19.41
CA GLU A 16 -20.78 7.24 -20.40
C GLU A 16 -20.87 8.76 -20.55
N ASP A 17 -20.90 9.50 -19.44
CA ASP A 17 -20.94 10.96 -19.44
C ASP A 17 -19.65 11.59 -20.01
N ARG A 18 -18.49 10.96 -19.75
CA ARG A 18 -17.19 11.37 -20.30
C ARG A 18 -17.06 11.07 -21.80
N ASN A 19 -17.74 10.05 -22.29
CA ASN A 19 -17.69 9.52 -23.67
C ASN A 19 -16.26 9.13 -24.13
N GLU A 20 -15.40 8.76 -23.18
CA GLU A 20 -14.00 8.37 -23.41
C GLU A 20 -13.52 7.41 -22.32
N ASN A 21 -12.70 6.42 -22.69
CA ASN A 21 -12.09 5.52 -21.72
C ASN A 21 -11.06 6.24 -20.83
N VAL A 22 -10.91 5.77 -19.60
CA VAL A 22 -9.79 6.17 -18.73
C VAL A 22 -8.51 5.54 -19.24
N LYS A 23 -7.52 6.36 -19.59
CA LYS A 23 -6.22 5.96 -20.13
C LYS A 23 -5.25 5.70 -18.99
N VAL A 24 -4.84 4.45 -18.84
CA VAL A 24 -3.94 4.00 -17.77
C VAL A 24 -2.59 3.59 -18.35
N GLY A 25 -1.49 4.05 -17.73
CA GLY A 25 -0.15 3.56 -17.96
C GLY A 25 0.32 2.65 -16.82
N LEU A 26 1.23 1.73 -17.11
CA LEU A 26 1.87 0.85 -16.12
C LEU A 26 3.38 0.89 -16.27
N VAL A 27 4.09 1.16 -15.18
CA VAL A 27 5.55 1.00 -15.07
C VAL A 27 5.85 -0.11 -14.05
N GLY A 28 6.53 -1.15 -14.51
CA GLY A 28 6.76 -2.37 -13.74
C GLY A 28 5.81 -3.52 -14.15
N ALA A 29 6.29 -4.45 -14.98
CA ALA A 29 5.53 -5.59 -15.51
C ALA A 29 5.83 -6.91 -14.78
N GLY A 30 6.39 -6.84 -13.57
CA GLY A 30 6.67 -7.98 -12.70
C GLY A 30 5.39 -8.64 -12.15
N GLN A 31 5.51 -9.38 -11.07
CA GLN A 31 4.40 -10.13 -10.47
C GLN A 31 3.17 -9.22 -10.18
N MET A 32 3.39 -8.06 -9.55
CA MET A 32 2.31 -7.10 -9.26
C MET A 32 1.73 -6.51 -10.54
N GLY A 33 2.58 -6.14 -11.51
CA GLY A 33 2.15 -5.65 -12.83
C GLY A 33 1.25 -6.64 -13.57
N GLN A 34 1.53 -7.94 -13.48
CA GLN A 34 0.67 -8.97 -14.07
C GLN A 34 -0.73 -9.02 -13.43
N GLY A 35 -0.84 -8.81 -12.12
CA GLY A 35 -2.11 -8.67 -11.40
C GLY A 35 -2.89 -7.43 -11.84
N ILE A 36 -2.20 -6.29 -11.97
CA ILE A 36 -2.77 -5.03 -12.48
C ILE A 36 -3.37 -5.23 -13.87
N ILE A 37 -2.60 -5.79 -14.81
CA ILE A 37 -3.04 -6.07 -16.18
C ILE A 37 -4.31 -6.92 -16.16
N ALA A 38 -4.35 -7.98 -15.35
CA ALA A 38 -5.49 -8.87 -15.25
C ALA A 38 -6.76 -8.16 -14.78
N GLN A 39 -6.65 -7.18 -13.88
CA GLN A 39 -7.79 -6.44 -13.36
C GLN A 39 -8.20 -5.28 -14.26
N VAL A 40 -7.25 -4.46 -14.68
CA VAL A 40 -7.53 -3.30 -15.55
C VAL A 40 -8.17 -3.73 -16.87
N SER A 41 -7.71 -4.87 -17.45
CA SER A 41 -8.30 -5.38 -18.69
C SER A 41 -9.76 -5.80 -18.56
N ARG A 42 -10.29 -6.04 -17.34
CA ARG A 42 -11.69 -6.40 -17.07
C ARG A 42 -12.56 -5.19 -16.70
N MET A 43 -11.96 -4.03 -16.47
CA MET A 43 -12.73 -2.84 -16.13
C MET A 43 -13.47 -2.29 -17.35
N TYR A 44 -14.74 -1.93 -17.16
CA TYR A 44 -15.51 -1.19 -18.14
C TYR A 44 -14.96 0.25 -18.25
N GLY A 45 -14.76 0.72 -19.48
CA GLY A 45 -14.33 2.09 -19.75
C GLY A 45 -12.91 2.42 -19.27
N VAL A 46 -12.05 1.41 -19.08
CA VAL A 46 -10.63 1.58 -18.75
C VAL A 46 -9.77 0.83 -19.76
N GLU A 47 -8.72 1.47 -20.22
CA GLU A 47 -7.75 0.87 -21.13
C GLU A 47 -6.32 1.11 -20.68
N LEU A 48 -5.50 0.10 -20.79
CA LEU A 48 -4.05 0.20 -20.63
C LEU A 48 -3.45 0.63 -21.97
N VAL A 49 -2.85 1.81 -22.00
CA VAL A 49 -2.31 2.41 -23.23
C VAL A 49 -0.79 2.27 -23.33
N CYS A 50 -0.12 2.08 -22.20
CA CYS A 50 1.32 1.76 -22.21
C CYS A 50 1.73 0.84 -21.07
N ILE A 51 2.77 0.03 -21.34
CA ILE A 51 3.51 -0.77 -20.36
C ILE A 51 4.99 -0.47 -20.51
N ILE A 52 5.67 -0.19 -19.40
CA ILE A 52 7.11 0.06 -19.36
C ILE A 52 7.76 -0.87 -18.36
N ASP A 53 8.79 -1.58 -18.81
CA ASP A 53 9.64 -2.41 -17.95
C ASP A 53 11.02 -2.58 -18.57
N ARG A 54 12.10 -2.38 -17.80
CA ARG A 54 13.48 -2.58 -18.25
C ARG A 54 13.79 -4.03 -18.62
N ASN A 55 13.05 -4.98 -18.07
CA ASN A 55 13.19 -6.39 -18.39
C ASN A 55 12.33 -6.74 -19.61
N GLN A 56 12.96 -6.83 -20.77
CA GLN A 56 12.31 -7.11 -22.05
C GLN A 56 11.44 -8.37 -22.02
N LYS A 57 11.88 -9.42 -21.33
CA LYS A 57 11.11 -10.66 -21.20
C LYS A 57 9.80 -10.45 -20.42
N GLN A 58 9.83 -9.67 -19.31
CA GLN A 58 8.63 -9.33 -18.55
C GLN A 58 7.69 -8.46 -19.39
N LEU A 59 8.24 -7.50 -20.11
CA LEU A 59 7.50 -6.64 -21.01
C LEU A 59 6.76 -7.43 -22.09
N GLU A 60 7.42 -8.37 -22.75
CA GLU A 60 6.80 -9.25 -23.76
C GLU A 60 5.69 -10.12 -23.19
N ILE A 61 5.90 -10.72 -21.99
CA ILE A 61 4.87 -11.51 -21.31
C ILE A 61 3.64 -10.63 -21.00
N ALA A 62 3.86 -9.42 -20.47
CA ALA A 62 2.81 -8.48 -20.13
C ALA A 62 2.02 -8.01 -21.36
N ALA A 63 2.72 -7.63 -22.43
CA ALA A 63 2.13 -7.21 -23.69
C ALA A 63 1.29 -8.32 -24.33
N ASN A 64 1.83 -9.53 -24.40
CA ASN A 64 1.12 -10.68 -24.95
C ASN A 64 -0.13 -11.05 -24.12
N ARG A 65 -0.04 -10.93 -22.79
CA ARG A 65 -1.17 -11.15 -21.91
C ARG A 65 -2.28 -10.13 -22.15
N TYR A 66 -1.93 -8.84 -22.20
CA TYR A 66 -2.91 -7.78 -22.41
C TYR A 66 -3.60 -7.89 -23.77
N LYS A 67 -2.83 -8.15 -24.86
CA LYS A 67 -3.37 -8.35 -26.21
C LYS A 67 -4.35 -9.51 -26.31
N LYS A 68 -4.23 -10.55 -25.50
CA LYS A 68 -5.20 -11.64 -25.43
C LYS A 68 -6.52 -11.24 -24.76
N LEU A 69 -6.51 -10.20 -23.95
CA LEU A 69 -7.66 -9.75 -23.16
C LEU A 69 -8.37 -8.54 -23.77
N LYS A 70 -7.63 -7.71 -24.49
CA LYS A 70 -8.11 -6.49 -25.16
C LYS A 70 -7.46 -6.33 -26.53
N ASN A 71 -8.23 -5.83 -27.48
CA ASN A 71 -7.76 -5.62 -28.86
C ASN A 71 -7.59 -4.11 -29.18
N ASN A 72 -6.87 -3.40 -28.31
CA ASN A 72 -6.52 -2.00 -28.52
C ASN A 72 -5.01 -1.82 -28.65
N SER A 73 -4.59 -0.66 -29.15
CA SER A 73 -3.17 -0.33 -29.29
C SER A 73 -2.51 -0.23 -27.92
N LEU A 74 -1.31 -0.77 -27.80
CA LEU A 74 -0.52 -0.77 -26.58
C LEU A 74 0.91 -0.38 -26.92
N LEU A 75 1.39 0.72 -26.35
CA LEU A 75 2.81 1.07 -26.39
C LEU A 75 3.57 0.22 -25.36
N CYS A 76 4.66 -0.41 -25.80
CA CYS A 76 5.58 -1.13 -24.92
C CYS A 76 6.97 -0.57 -25.08
N SER A 77 7.65 -0.25 -23.98
CA SER A 77 8.99 0.33 -23.96
C SER A 77 9.79 -0.13 -22.74
N ASP A 78 11.10 -0.15 -22.88
CA ASP A 78 12.05 -0.37 -21.79
C ASP A 78 12.53 0.95 -21.15
N SER A 79 12.13 2.09 -21.70
CA SER A 79 12.50 3.42 -21.24
C SER A 79 11.32 4.22 -20.70
N ILE A 80 11.50 4.84 -19.54
CA ILE A 80 10.55 5.79 -18.92
C ILE A 80 10.29 7.01 -19.83
N THR A 81 11.24 7.41 -20.65
CA THR A 81 11.09 8.54 -21.60
C THR A 81 9.99 8.31 -22.63
N ALA A 82 9.57 7.08 -22.84
CA ALA A 82 8.42 6.78 -23.69
C ALA A 82 7.11 7.38 -23.15
N LEU A 83 7.02 7.65 -21.83
CA LEU A 83 5.87 8.32 -21.22
C LEU A 83 5.66 9.74 -21.72
N ASP A 84 6.71 10.45 -22.15
CA ASP A 84 6.67 11.87 -22.52
C ASP A 84 5.62 12.16 -23.62
N ASN A 85 5.36 11.18 -24.47
CA ASN A 85 4.45 11.29 -25.62
C ASN A 85 3.14 10.51 -25.44
N VAL A 86 2.87 9.99 -24.24
CA VAL A 86 1.65 9.22 -23.96
C VAL A 86 0.66 10.08 -23.19
N GLU A 87 -0.56 10.16 -23.69
CA GLU A 87 -1.67 10.78 -22.98
C GLU A 87 -2.23 9.80 -21.95
N LEU A 88 -2.28 10.21 -20.69
CA LEU A 88 -2.68 9.40 -19.54
C LEU A 88 -3.59 10.18 -18.61
N ASP A 89 -4.59 9.51 -18.04
CA ASP A 89 -5.32 9.97 -16.86
C ASP A 89 -4.63 9.54 -15.58
N ILE A 90 -4.09 8.32 -15.60
CA ILE A 90 -3.47 7.68 -14.43
C ILE A 90 -2.24 6.90 -14.88
N LEU A 91 -1.16 7.02 -14.13
CA LEU A 91 -0.04 6.09 -14.17
C LEU A 91 -0.01 5.23 -12.92
N ILE A 92 0.26 3.93 -13.08
CA ILE A 92 0.47 2.99 -11.99
C ILE A 92 1.96 2.63 -11.95
N GLU A 93 2.61 2.89 -10.82
CA GLU A 93 4.02 2.62 -10.57
C GLU A 93 4.16 1.36 -9.69
N ALA A 94 4.81 0.32 -10.21
CA ALA A 94 4.97 -0.99 -9.59
C ALA A 94 6.41 -1.53 -9.70
N THR A 95 7.42 -0.65 -9.69
CA THR A 95 8.82 -1.07 -9.88
C THR A 95 9.48 -1.61 -8.61
N GLY A 96 9.05 -1.16 -7.42
CA GLY A 96 9.58 -1.59 -6.13
C GLY A 96 10.96 -0.99 -5.77
N THR A 97 11.36 0.12 -6.37
CA THR A 97 12.57 0.87 -5.97
C THR A 97 12.29 2.37 -5.87
N PRO A 98 12.68 3.06 -4.78
CA PRO A 98 12.40 4.48 -4.58
C PRO A 98 12.94 5.37 -5.72
N SER A 99 14.13 5.04 -6.23
CA SER A 99 14.76 5.82 -7.32
C SER A 99 13.97 5.75 -8.62
N ALA A 100 13.43 4.58 -8.99
CA ALA A 100 12.58 4.44 -10.16
C ALA A 100 11.23 5.14 -9.95
N GLY A 101 10.61 4.95 -8.77
CA GLY A 101 9.39 5.64 -8.39
C GLY A 101 9.51 7.15 -8.44
N ALA A 102 10.62 7.71 -7.96
CA ALA A 102 10.88 9.15 -8.01
C ALA A 102 10.98 9.69 -9.45
N LEU A 103 11.67 8.96 -10.35
CA LEU A 103 11.78 9.35 -11.76
C LEU A 103 10.43 9.31 -12.48
N VAL A 104 9.67 8.25 -12.24
CA VAL A 104 8.30 8.11 -12.79
C VAL A 104 7.39 9.22 -12.26
N ALA A 105 7.38 9.44 -10.95
CA ALA A 105 6.55 10.45 -10.32
C ALA A 105 6.86 11.85 -10.85
N LYS A 106 8.13 12.21 -10.96
CA LYS A 106 8.55 13.50 -11.53
C LYS A 106 8.03 13.69 -12.96
N ASN A 107 8.09 12.65 -13.79
CA ASN A 107 7.60 12.72 -15.17
C ASN A 107 6.10 13.00 -15.24
N VAL A 108 5.29 12.26 -14.47
CA VAL A 108 3.84 12.29 -14.63
C VAL A 108 3.17 13.39 -13.81
N LEU A 109 3.62 13.65 -12.58
CA LEU A 109 3.01 14.68 -11.73
C LEU A 109 3.21 16.08 -12.30
N ASN A 110 4.37 16.37 -12.89
CA ASN A 110 4.62 17.64 -13.58
C ASN A 110 3.68 17.92 -14.77
N ARG A 111 3.04 16.89 -15.28
CA ARG A 111 2.07 16.94 -16.38
C ARG A 111 0.62 16.90 -15.90
N GLY A 112 0.38 16.93 -14.60
CA GLY A 112 -0.96 16.83 -14.01
C GLY A 112 -1.59 15.44 -14.14
N ILE A 113 -0.78 14.37 -14.35
CA ILE A 113 -1.24 12.99 -14.45
C ILE A 113 -1.28 12.37 -13.07
N ASN A 114 -2.39 11.72 -12.72
CA ASN A 114 -2.55 11.04 -11.44
C ASN A 114 -1.61 9.84 -11.32
N LEU A 115 -1.07 9.61 -10.11
CA LEU A 115 -0.10 8.55 -9.84
C LEU A 115 -0.61 7.60 -8.75
N ILE A 116 -0.65 6.30 -9.06
CA ILE A 116 -0.90 5.23 -8.10
C ILE A 116 0.43 4.53 -7.82
N LEU A 117 0.81 4.45 -6.55
CA LEU A 117 2.02 3.78 -6.08
C LEU A 117 1.69 2.40 -5.48
N LEU A 118 2.24 1.33 -6.08
CA LEU A 118 2.44 0.05 -5.39
C LEU A 118 3.82 -0.01 -4.74
N ASN A 119 4.64 0.99 -4.98
CA ASN A 119 5.97 1.18 -4.45
C ASN A 119 5.88 2.04 -3.18
N VAL A 120 5.48 1.43 -2.07
CA VAL A 120 5.34 2.11 -0.77
C VAL A 120 6.70 2.63 -0.28
N GLU A 121 7.80 2.03 -0.74
CA GLU A 121 9.15 2.51 -0.49
C GLU A 121 9.35 3.94 -1.02
N THR A 122 8.80 4.25 -2.19
CA THR A 122 8.79 5.63 -2.74
C THR A 122 7.96 6.56 -1.87
N GLU A 123 6.78 6.13 -1.44
CA GLU A 123 5.92 6.90 -0.54
C GLU A 123 6.60 7.20 0.79
N ALA A 124 7.16 6.19 1.46
CA ALA A 124 7.87 6.35 2.74
C ALA A 124 9.13 7.24 2.62
N THR A 125 9.76 7.30 1.44
CA THR A 125 11.00 8.06 1.24
C THR A 125 10.75 9.52 0.86
N ILE A 126 9.80 9.78 -0.05
CA ILE A 126 9.56 11.11 -0.62
C ILE A 126 8.07 11.49 -0.76
N GLY A 127 7.17 10.74 -0.14
CA GLY A 127 5.72 10.90 -0.31
C GLY A 127 5.24 12.33 -0.08
N LEU A 128 5.73 13.00 0.97
CA LEU A 128 5.37 14.38 1.27
C LEU A 128 5.77 15.37 0.14
N ALA A 129 6.91 15.13 -0.51
CA ALA A 129 7.34 15.93 -1.67
C ALA A 129 6.48 15.60 -2.90
N LEU A 130 6.14 14.33 -3.12
CA LEU A 130 5.26 13.91 -4.21
C LEU A 130 3.86 14.50 -4.06
N ARG A 131 3.32 14.51 -2.86
CA ARG A 131 2.03 15.13 -2.56
C ARG A 131 2.02 16.61 -2.91
N LYS A 132 3.03 17.37 -2.46
CA LYS A 132 3.16 18.80 -2.79
C LYS A 132 3.25 19.04 -4.29
N GLU A 133 4.00 18.20 -5.01
CA GLU A 133 4.12 18.32 -6.46
C GLU A 133 2.80 17.97 -7.18
N ALA A 134 2.08 16.95 -6.70
CA ALA A 134 0.76 16.59 -7.22
C ALA A 134 -0.24 17.72 -7.02
N GLU A 135 -0.35 18.28 -5.81
CA GLU A 135 -1.24 19.39 -5.47
C GLU A 135 -0.96 20.62 -6.34
N LYS A 136 0.32 20.96 -6.54
CA LYS A 136 0.74 22.09 -7.39
C LYS A 136 0.28 21.96 -8.85
N ASN A 137 0.24 20.73 -9.37
CA ASN A 137 -0.09 20.45 -10.78
C ASN A 137 -1.53 19.92 -10.97
N GLY A 138 -2.36 19.93 -9.92
CA GLY A 138 -3.75 19.46 -9.99
C GLY A 138 -3.88 17.95 -10.20
N ALA A 139 -2.84 17.18 -9.83
CA ALA A 139 -2.81 15.72 -9.87
C ALA A 139 -3.08 15.12 -8.48
N ILE A 140 -3.32 13.83 -8.45
CA ILE A 140 -3.46 13.02 -7.24
C ILE A 140 -2.33 12.00 -7.22
N VAL A 141 -1.63 11.89 -6.09
CA VAL A 141 -0.74 10.76 -5.79
C VAL A 141 -1.33 9.98 -4.62
N THR A 142 -1.32 8.66 -4.71
CA THR A 142 -1.83 7.76 -3.65
C THR A 142 -1.16 6.41 -3.69
N VAL A 143 -0.98 5.80 -2.51
CA VAL A 143 -0.72 4.36 -2.42
C VAL A 143 -1.96 3.59 -2.86
N ALA A 144 -1.76 2.44 -3.48
CA ALA A 144 -2.82 1.60 -4.03
C ALA A 144 -3.69 0.94 -2.96
N ASP A 145 -5.01 0.85 -3.21
CA ASP A 145 -5.87 -0.07 -2.46
C ASP A 145 -5.29 -1.49 -2.53
N GLY A 146 -5.46 -2.24 -1.45
CA GLY A 146 -4.99 -3.62 -1.34
C GLY A 146 -3.56 -3.76 -0.83
N ASP A 147 -2.79 -2.71 -0.70
CA ASP A 147 -1.56 -2.73 0.10
C ASP A 147 -1.91 -2.64 1.59
N GLU A 148 -1.09 -3.23 2.47
CA GLU A 148 -1.40 -3.34 3.90
C GLU A 148 -1.68 -1.99 4.58
N PRO A 149 -0.91 -0.91 4.35
CA PRO A 149 -1.21 0.38 4.96
C PRO A 149 -2.59 0.93 4.56
N VAL A 150 -3.02 0.73 3.31
CA VAL A 150 -4.35 1.17 2.85
C VAL A 150 -5.45 0.24 3.37
N ALA A 151 -5.18 -1.06 3.48
CA ALA A 151 -6.13 -1.99 4.09
C ALA A 151 -6.35 -1.71 5.58
N ALA A 152 -5.30 -1.31 6.31
CA ALA A 152 -5.38 -0.85 7.69
C ALA A 152 -6.15 0.47 7.80
N LEU A 153 -5.88 1.41 6.90
CA LEU A 153 -6.61 2.68 6.81
C LEU A 153 -8.12 2.50 6.58
N ASP A 154 -8.55 1.46 5.84
CA ASP A 154 -9.97 1.14 5.71
C ASP A 154 -10.60 0.81 7.08
N LEU A 155 -9.87 0.13 7.99
CA LEU A 155 -10.34 -0.12 9.37
C LEU A 155 -10.35 1.16 10.20
N TYR A 156 -9.35 2.01 10.06
CA TYR A 156 -9.29 3.30 10.73
C TYR A 156 -10.49 4.18 10.37
N ASN A 157 -10.77 4.32 9.07
CA ASN A 157 -11.90 5.11 8.59
C ASN A 157 -13.23 4.54 9.12
N PHE A 158 -13.41 3.22 9.07
CA PHE A 158 -14.60 2.58 9.60
C PHE A 158 -14.77 2.84 11.11
N ALA A 159 -13.70 2.73 11.89
CA ALA A 159 -13.73 2.99 13.34
C ALA A 159 -14.09 4.45 13.67
N THR A 160 -13.42 5.38 13.00
CA THR A 160 -13.59 6.83 13.26
C THR A 160 -14.94 7.36 12.76
N GLU A 161 -15.49 6.82 11.66
CA GLU A 161 -16.86 7.10 11.21
C GLU A 161 -17.91 6.66 12.25
N LEU A 162 -17.61 5.66 13.06
CA LEU A 162 -18.43 5.20 14.18
C LEU A 162 -18.10 5.89 15.52
N SER A 163 -17.21 6.87 15.50
CA SER A 163 -16.75 7.62 16.68
C SER A 163 -15.96 6.81 17.71
N PHE A 164 -15.36 5.69 17.31
CA PHE A 164 -14.38 5.00 18.14
C PHE A 164 -13.02 5.71 18.08
N GLU A 165 -12.32 5.73 19.22
CA GLU A 165 -10.90 6.08 19.24
C GLU A 165 -10.07 4.89 18.72
N VAL A 166 -9.07 5.15 17.86
CA VAL A 166 -8.12 4.13 17.42
C VAL A 166 -6.84 4.26 18.23
N ILE A 167 -6.57 3.26 19.06
CA ILE A 167 -5.42 3.23 19.98
C ILE A 167 -4.15 2.78 19.28
N SER A 168 -4.27 1.72 18.50
CA SER A 168 -3.17 1.19 17.71
C SER A 168 -3.69 0.58 16.41
N ILE A 169 -2.85 0.55 15.39
CA ILE A 169 -3.21 0.02 14.08
C ILE A 169 -2.00 -0.63 13.43
N GLY A 170 -2.22 -1.65 12.63
CA GLY A 170 -1.07 -2.29 11.99
C GLY A 170 -1.39 -3.51 11.16
N LYS A 171 -0.35 -4.31 10.92
CA LYS A 171 -0.40 -5.43 10.00
C LYS A 171 0.16 -6.72 10.59
N GLY A 172 -0.20 -7.84 9.97
CA GLY A 172 0.44 -9.13 10.21
C GLY A 172 1.77 -9.27 9.46
N LYS A 173 2.78 -9.86 10.12
CA LYS A 173 4.04 -10.23 9.50
C LYS A 173 4.08 -11.73 9.23
N ASN A 174 4.19 -12.11 7.96
CA ASN A 174 4.08 -13.51 7.52
C ASN A 174 5.41 -14.28 7.61
N ASN A 175 6.54 -13.62 7.30
CA ASN A 175 7.83 -14.30 7.26
C ASN A 175 8.51 -14.25 8.63
N PRO A 176 9.28 -15.28 9.01
CA PRO A 176 10.11 -15.23 10.19
C PRO A 176 11.01 -13.98 10.19
N PHE A 177 11.20 -13.39 11.37
CA PHE A 177 11.96 -12.16 11.47
C PHE A 177 13.44 -12.44 11.70
N ASN A 178 14.29 -12.05 10.76
CA ASN A 178 15.74 -12.12 10.87
C ASN A 178 16.39 -10.86 10.32
N ARG A 179 16.71 -9.92 11.19
CA ARG A 179 17.34 -8.62 10.83
C ARG A 179 18.66 -8.79 10.07
N PHE A 180 19.35 -9.90 10.23
CA PHE A 180 20.64 -10.18 9.58
C PHE A 180 20.52 -10.95 8.26
N ALA A 181 19.31 -11.25 7.79
CA ALA A 181 19.12 -11.90 6.51
C ALA A 181 19.72 -11.06 5.37
N THR A 182 20.32 -11.73 4.40
CA THR A 182 20.92 -11.11 3.21
C THR A 182 20.40 -11.78 1.93
N PRO A 183 20.49 -11.13 0.77
CA PRO A 183 20.10 -11.78 -0.49
C PRO A 183 20.86 -13.07 -0.78
N SER A 184 22.11 -13.17 -0.34
CA SER A 184 22.94 -14.38 -0.49
C SER A 184 22.45 -15.51 0.45
N SER A 185 22.13 -15.22 1.70
CA SER A 185 21.63 -16.22 2.66
C SER A 185 20.26 -16.78 2.26
N LEU A 186 19.43 -15.99 1.58
CA LEU A 186 18.08 -16.37 1.15
C LEU A 186 17.98 -16.84 -0.31
N LYS A 187 19.10 -16.92 -1.04
CA LYS A 187 19.11 -17.25 -2.48
C LYS A 187 18.38 -18.55 -2.81
N LYS A 188 18.61 -19.60 -2.02
CA LYS A 188 17.98 -20.91 -2.21
C LYS A 188 16.46 -20.86 -1.99
N GLU A 189 16.03 -20.22 -0.91
CA GLU A 189 14.62 -20.05 -0.58
C GLU A 189 13.90 -19.18 -1.63
N ALA A 190 14.51 -18.08 -2.04
CA ALA A 190 13.99 -17.22 -3.08
C ALA A 190 13.79 -17.97 -4.41
N SER A 191 14.73 -18.85 -4.77
CA SER A 191 14.62 -19.69 -5.96
C SER A 191 13.42 -20.65 -5.88
N LEU A 192 13.22 -21.31 -4.72
CA LEU A 192 12.07 -22.19 -4.50
C LEU A 192 10.72 -21.44 -4.57
N LYS A 193 10.69 -20.24 -4.02
CA LYS A 193 9.51 -19.36 -4.04
C LYS A 193 9.34 -18.60 -5.37
N LYS A 194 10.25 -18.75 -6.32
CA LYS A 194 10.30 -17.99 -7.60
C LYS A 194 10.30 -16.47 -7.39
N MET A 195 10.98 -16.02 -6.35
CA MET A 195 11.05 -14.61 -5.93
C MET A 195 12.45 -14.04 -6.19
N ASN A 196 12.51 -12.71 -6.28
CA ASN A 196 13.78 -11.98 -6.25
C ASN A 196 14.39 -12.10 -4.84
N PRO A 197 15.68 -12.51 -4.68
CA PRO A 197 16.32 -12.62 -3.37
C PRO A 197 16.33 -11.31 -2.56
N LYS A 198 16.50 -10.15 -3.18
CA LYS A 198 16.40 -8.85 -2.49
C LYS A 198 15.01 -8.62 -1.91
N MET A 199 13.96 -8.90 -2.69
CA MET A 199 12.58 -8.76 -2.24
C MET A 199 12.29 -9.72 -1.07
N LEU A 200 12.69 -10.98 -1.16
CA LEU A 200 12.52 -11.91 -0.05
C LEU A 200 13.27 -11.44 1.20
N THR A 201 14.47 -10.88 1.03
CA THR A 201 15.25 -10.32 2.14
C THR A 201 14.48 -9.19 2.84
N SER A 202 13.89 -8.27 2.11
CA SER A 202 13.11 -7.16 2.69
C SER A 202 11.87 -7.64 3.47
N PHE A 203 11.31 -8.79 3.11
CA PHE A 203 10.25 -9.42 3.90
C PHE A 203 10.78 -10.07 5.19
N VAL A 204 11.94 -10.72 5.12
CA VAL A 204 12.50 -11.47 6.25
C VAL A 204 13.19 -10.54 7.25
N ASP A 205 13.92 -9.52 6.81
CA ASP A 205 14.65 -8.61 7.70
C ASP A 205 13.80 -7.48 8.29
N GLY A 206 12.53 -7.39 7.89
CA GLY A 206 11.58 -6.41 8.40
C GLY A 206 11.52 -5.11 7.59
N THR A 207 12.40 -4.88 6.62
CA THR A 207 12.42 -3.64 5.81
C THR A 207 11.03 -3.30 5.26
N LYS A 208 10.36 -4.27 4.61
CA LYS A 208 9.04 -4.04 4.03
C LYS A 208 8.01 -3.65 5.09
N THR A 209 8.00 -4.32 6.25
CA THR A 209 7.09 -4.01 7.36
C THR A 209 7.33 -2.60 7.91
N MET A 210 8.60 -2.20 8.10
CA MET A 210 8.95 -0.86 8.58
C MET A 210 8.48 0.23 7.59
N VAL A 211 8.74 0.02 6.30
CA VAL A 211 8.32 0.94 5.23
C VAL A 211 6.80 1.14 5.21
N GLU A 212 6.04 0.06 5.24
CA GLU A 212 4.57 0.11 5.19
C GLU A 212 3.96 0.78 6.41
N MET A 213 4.48 0.49 7.61
CA MET A 213 4.00 1.12 8.82
C MET A 213 4.41 2.59 8.90
N THR A 214 5.58 2.97 8.38
CA THR A 214 5.99 4.37 8.25
C THR A 214 5.04 5.15 7.35
N ALA A 215 4.65 4.59 6.19
CA ALA A 215 3.71 5.25 5.30
C ALA A 215 2.34 5.47 5.97
N LEU A 216 1.84 4.47 6.72
CA LEU A 216 0.60 4.57 7.48
C LEU A 216 0.69 5.61 8.61
N ALA A 217 1.76 5.58 9.40
CA ALA A 217 1.99 6.52 10.49
C ALA A 217 2.02 7.97 10.00
N ASN A 218 2.78 8.24 8.93
CA ASN A 218 2.91 9.58 8.36
C ASN A 218 1.63 10.08 7.68
N PHE A 219 0.72 9.19 7.28
CA PHE A 219 -0.61 9.57 6.80
C PHE A 219 -1.56 9.90 7.97
N LEU A 220 -1.58 9.08 9.03
CA LEU A 220 -2.50 9.22 10.16
C LEU A 220 -2.05 10.25 11.21
N ASP A 221 -0.83 10.78 11.09
CA ASP A 221 -0.17 11.56 12.16
C ASP A 221 0.08 10.73 13.43
N PHE A 222 0.25 9.43 13.28
CA PHE A 222 0.56 8.48 14.34
C PHE A 222 2.06 8.34 14.54
N ASN A 223 2.46 7.72 15.65
CA ASN A 223 3.85 7.44 15.98
C ASN A 223 4.12 5.93 16.06
N ILE A 224 5.35 5.57 16.38
CA ILE A 224 5.76 4.27 16.91
C ILE A 224 5.96 4.39 18.41
N ASP A 225 5.69 3.33 19.17
CA ASP A 225 5.87 3.33 20.62
C ASP A 225 7.33 3.08 21.04
N VAL A 226 8.01 2.22 20.29
CA VAL A 226 9.44 1.89 20.47
C VAL A 226 10.14 1.81 19.11
N ASP A 227 11.47 2.01 19.10
CA ASP A 227 12.28 1.89 17.88
C ASP A 227 12.14 0.51 17.24
N GLY A 228 11.64 0.49 16.00
CA GLY A 228 11.41 -0.74 15.24
C GLY A 228 10.13 -1.49 15.63
N MET A 229 9.25 -0.86 16.41
CA MET A 229 7.97 -1.41 16.86
C MET A 229 8.11 -2.65 17.76
N HIS A 230 7.05 -3.08 18.42
CA HIS A 230 7.10 -4.23 19.34
C HIS A 230 7.16 -5.57 18.61
N GLY A 231 6.29 -5.77 17.62
CA GLY A 231 6.29 -6.99 16.81
C GLY A 231 5.99 -8.26 17.62
N ILE A 232 4.85 -8.33 18.27
CA ILE A 232 4.46 -9.42 19.15
C ILE A 232 3.84 -10.61 18.42
N GLU A 233 3.83 -11.77 19.06
CA GLU A 233 2.98 -12.91 18.69
C GLU A 233 1.58 -12.68 19.21
N ALA A 234 0.57 -12.65 18.32
CA ALA A 234 -0.82 -12.43 18.69
C ALA A 234 -1.78 -13.07 17.69
N THR A 235 -3.05 -13.19 18.10
CA THR A 235 -4.18 -13.52 17.24
C THR A 235 -5.15 -12.34 17.17
N TYR A 236 -6.13 -12.38 16.30
CA TYR A 236 -7.16 -11.33 16.23
C TYR A 236 -8.01 -11.26 17.52
N GLU A 237 -8.11 -12.37 18.25
CA GLU A 237 -8.90 -12.47 19.50
C GLU A 237 -8.19 -11.89 20.72
N ASN A 238 -6.84 -11.75 20.68
CA ASN A 238 -6.10 -11.31 21.86
C ASN A 238 -5.20 -10.09 21.64
N ILE A 239 -5.09 -9.57 20.42
CA ILE A 239 -4.20 -8.44 20.10
C ILE A 239 -4.59 -7.16 20.88
N ASN A 240 -5.88 -6.98 21.19
CA ASN A 240 -6.40 -5.90 22.03
C ASN A 240 -6.05 -6.02 23.52
N GLN A 241 -5.41 -7.12 23.93
CA GLN A 241 -4.88 -7.25 25.30
C GLN A 241 -3.44 -6.74 25.41
N TYR A 242 -2.75 -6.63 24.28
CA TYR A 242 -1.36 -6.20 24.22
C TYR A 242 -1.19 -4.77 23.72
N TYR A 243 -1.80 -4.43 22.59
CA TYR A 243 -1.64 -3.13 21.94
C TYR A 243 -2.58 -2.06 22.49
N ILE A 244 -2.61 -1.97 23.85
CA ILE A 244 -3.31 -0.96 24.62
C ILE A 244 -2.33 -0.32 25.64
N PRO A 245 -2.68 0.82 26.25
CA PRO A 245 -1.81 1.51 27.20
C PRO A 245 -1.40 0.65 28.39
N LYS A 246 -0.17 0.81 28.87
CA LYS A 246 0.36 0.12 30.06
C LYS A 246 -0.50 0.35 31.32
N LYS A 247 -1.09 1.53 31.47
CA LYS A 247 -2.00 1.84 32.58
C LYS A 247 -3.22 0.92 32.62
N ASP A 248 -3.60 0.35 31.48
CA ASP A 248 -4.74 -0.54 31.30
C ASP A 248 -4.32 -2.02 31.11
N GLY A 249 -3.03 -2.33 31.38
CA GLY A 249 -2.48 -3.67 31.36
C GLY A 249 -1.80 -4.10 30.07
N GLY A 250 -1.67 -3.22 29.08
CA GLY A 250 -1.02 -3.50 27.80
C GLY A 250 0.47 -3.18 27.74
N LEU A 251 0.98 -3.00 26.54
CA LEU A 251 2.42 -2.79 26.25
C LEU A 251 2.74 -1.32 25.96
N LEU A 252 1.75 -0.51 25.56
CA LEU A 252 2.02 0.80 24.97
C LEU A 252 2.25 1.88 26.01
N ASP A 253 3.28 2.69 25.82
CA ASP A 253 3.50 3.93 26.56
C ASP A 253 2.59 5.06 26.03
N ASN A 254 2.24 4.99 24.74
CA ASN A 254 1.43 5.98 24.04
C ASN A 254 0.23 5.33 23.33
N SER A 255 -0.80 6.10 23.02
CA SER A 255 -1.84 5.74 22.05
C SER A 255 -1.55 6.36 20.68
N GLN A 256 -2.35 6.00 19.67
CA GLN A 256 -2.19 6.43 18.29
C GLN A 256 -0.85 6.01 17.70
N VAL A 257 -0.56 4.73 17.80
CA VAL A 257 0.67 4.12 17.32
C VAL A 257 0.43 3.09 16.21
N VAL A 258 1.43 2.93 15.34
CA VAL A 258 1.47 1.84 14.39
C VAL A 258 2.35 0.72 14.92
N ASP A 259 1.98 -0.54 14.64
CA ASP A 259 2.79 -1.71 15.01
C ASP A 259 2.51 -2.89 14.08
N PHE A 260 3.17 -4.02 14.28
CA PHE A 260 2.92 -5.25 13.55
C PHE A 260 2.85 -6.46 14.49
N ALA A 261 2.17 -7.52 14.08
CA ALA A 261 2.09 -8.74 14.86
C ALA A 261 2.37 -9.98 14.01
N PHE A 262 2.96 -11.02 14.62
CA PHE A 262 2.99 -12.36 14.06
C PHE A 262 1.68 -13.08 14.39
N GLY A 263 1.32 -14.10 13.58
CA GLY A 263 0.12 -14.91 13.80
C GLY A 263 -1.14 -14.42 13.10
N ILE A 264 -1.19 -13.18 12.64
CA ILE A 264 -2.36 -12.57 11.97
C ILE A 264 -2.17 -12.29 10.47
N ALA A 265 -1.01 -12.64 9.91
CA ALA A 265 -0.77 -12.45 8.47
C ALA A 265 -1.67 -13.38 7.62
N PRO A 266 -2.10 -12.93 6.44
CA PRO A 266 -1.76 -11.68 5.74
C PRO A 266 -2.74 -10.51 6.02
N GLY A 267 -3.24 -10.38 7.20
CA GLY A 267 -4.24 -9.39 7.54
C GLY A 267 -3.70 -8.11 8.18
N VAL A 268 -4.63 -7.23 8.47
CA VAL A 268 -4.42 -5.97 9.18
C VAL A 268 -5.37 -5.88 10.37
N PHE A 269 -5.05 -5.04 11.35
CA PHE A 269 -5.83 -4.83 12.54
C PHE A 269 -5.89 -3.35 12.95
N ALA A 270 -6.91 -3.02 13.74
CA ALA A 270 -6.98 -1.79 14.53
C ALA A 270 -7.55 -2.13 15.90
N VAL A 271 -6.89 -1.67 16.96
CA VAL A 271 -7.41 -1.72 18.33
C VAL A 271 -8.15 -0.43 18.58
N ILE A 272 -9.45 -0.55 18.85
CA ILE A 272 -10.37 0.56 19.06
C ILE A 272 -10.80 0.63 20.51
N TYR A 273 -11.24 1.82 20.94
CA TYR A 273 -11.63 2.12 22.31
C TYR A 273 -12.92 2.94 22.36
N SER A 274 -13.73 2.66 23.36
CA SER A 274 -14.81 3.53 23.81
C SER A 274 -15.01 3.42 25.31
N GLU A 275 -15.20 4.55 26.01
CA GLU A 275 -15.55 4.60 27.43
C GLU A 275 -17.05 4.53 27.70
N ASP A 276 -17.90 4.61 26.67
CA ASP A 276 -19.34 4.64 26.80
C ASP A 276 -19.89 3.28 27.24
N GLU A 277 -20.60 3.24 28.35
CA GLU A 277 -21.12 2.02 28.96
C GLU A 277 -22.11 1.28 28.04
N TYR A 278 -22.91 2.01 27.26
CA TYR A 278 -23.86 1.40 26.35
C TYR A 278 -23.17 0.79 25.14
N VAL A 279 -22.12 1.44 24.62
CA VAL A 279 -21.28 0.87 23.57
C VAL A 279 -20.61 -0.42 24.06
N ASN A 280 -20.08 -0.42 25.29
CA ASN A 280 -19.49 -1.61 25.92
C ASN A 280 -20.51 -2.76 25.97
N TYR A 281 -21.74 -2.47 26.45
CA TYR A 281 -22.81 -3.47 26.49
C TYR A 281 -23.19 -4.01 25.11
N GLU A 282 -23.34 -3.16 24.10
CA GLU A 282 -23.66 -3.59 22.74
C GLU A 282 -22.54 -4.43 22.12
N MET A 283 -21.27 -4.05 22.31
CA MET A 283 -20.13 -4.79 21.78
C MET A 283 -20.01 -6.19 22.41
N GLU A 284 -20.29 -6.31 23.74
CA GLU A 284 -20.35 -7.60 24.41
C GLU A 284 -21.52 -8.46 23.91
N TYR A 285 -22.71 -7.86 23.76
CA TYR A 285 -23.88 -8.51 23.18
C TYR A 285 -23.59 -9.06 21.76
N LEU A 286 -22.85 -8.29 20.94
CA LEU A 286 -22.43 -8.67 19.60
C LEU A 286 -21.25 -9.67 19.57
N LYS A 287 -20.79 -10.15 20.73
CA LYS A 287 -19.68 -11.12 20.85
C LYS A 287 -18.32 -10.57 20.42
N MET A 288 -18.14 -9.26 20.52
CA MET A 288 -16.85 -8.62 20.24
C MET A 288 -15.85 -8.73 21.40
N GLY A 289 -16.27 -9.28 22.56
CA GLY A 289 -15.50 -9.40 23.79
C GLY A 289 -15.81 -8.31 24.79
N GLU A 290 -15.22 -8.41 25.99
CA GLU A 290 -15.35 -7.40 27.05
C GLU A 290 -14.59 -6.12 26.66
N GLY A 291 -15.21 -4.96 26.92
CA GLY A 291 -14.62 -3.66 26.68
C GLY A 291 -13.58 -3.23 27.72
N PRO A 292 -13.02 -2.04 27.60
CA PRO A 292 -13.34 -0.99 26.64
C PRO A 292 -12.53 -1.03 25.33
N TYR A 293 -11.73 -2.08 25.10
CA TYR A 293 -10.85 -2.25 23.93
C TYR A 293 -11.28 -3.43 23.07
N TRP A 294 -11.39 -3.22 21.76
CA TRP A 294 -11.75 -4.29 20.81
C TRP A 294 -10.84 -4.28 19.60
N THR A 295 -10.78 -5.43 18.93
CA THR A 295 -10.05 -5.60 17.66
C THR A 295 -11.00 -5.50 16.48
N LEU A 296 -10.74 -4.57 15.57
CA LEU A 296 -11.23 -4.65 14.20
C LEU A 296 -10.16 -5.31 13.35
N ALA A 297 -10.55 -6.21 12.46
CA ALA A 297 -9.60 -6.93 11.64
C ALA A 297 -10.10 -7.15 10.21
N ARG A 298 -9.17 -7.09 9.27
CA ARG A 298 -9.35 -7.58 7.91
C ARG A 298 -8.31 -8.69 7.69
N PRO A 299 -8.71 -9.98 7.67
CA PRO A 299 -7.76 -11.10 7.66
C PRO A 299 -7.10 -11.36 6.31
N TYR A 300 -7.17 -10.43 5.39
CA TYR A 300 -6.58 -10.50 4.06
C TYR A 300 -6.35 -9.10 3.49
N HIS A 301 -5.44 -9.02 2.53
CA HIS A 301 -5.30 -7.92 1.58
C HIS A 301 -5.00 -8.52 0.20
N LEU A 302 -5.40 -7.85 -0.88
CA LEU A 302 -5.33 -8.45 -2.22
C LEU A 302 -4.34 -7.74 -3.15
N THR A 303 -3.50 -6.88 -2.61
CA THR A 303 -2.42 -6.17 -3.33
C THR A 303 -2.89 -5.56 -4.66
N SER A 304 -2.16 -5.82 -5.74
CA SER A 304 -2.45 -5.34 -7.09
C SER A 304 -3.85 -5.67 -7.64
N LEU A 305 -4.55 -6.64 -7.03
CA LEU A 305 -5.91 -6.99 -7.45
C LEU A 305 -6.96 -5.95 -7.03
N GLU A 306 -6.66 -5.09 -6.07
CA GLU A 306 -7.56 -4.01 -5.63
C GLU A 306 -7.39 -2.70 -6.42
N ILE A 307 -6.45 -2.60 -7.35
CA ILE A 307 -6.24 -1.43 -8.22
C ILE A 307 -7.54 -0.85 -8.82
N PRO A 308 -8.52 -1.66 -9.23
CA PRO A 308 -9.80 -1.11 -9.70
C PRO A 308 -10.52 -0.21 -8.69
N ARG A 309 -10.32 -0.39 -7.38
CA ARG A 309 -10.85 0.51 -6.36
C ARG A 309 -10.15 1.85 -6.42
N THR A 310 -8.81 1.86 -6.45
CA THR A 310 -8.00 3.08 -6.51
C THR A 310 -8.31 3.91 -7.75
N ILE A 311 -8.41 3.28 -8.92
CA ILE A 311 -8.80 3.98 -10.16
C ILE A 311 -10.16 4.66 -9.99
N ARG A 312 -11.15 3.97 -9.41
CA ARG A 312 -12.47 4.56 -9.16
C ARG A 312 -12.43 5.71 -8.16
N HIS A 313 -11.68 5.58 -7.06
CA HIS A 313 -11.52 6.66 -6.08
C HIS A 313 -10.94 7.91 -6.73
N ILE A 314 -9.86 7.78 -7.50
CA ILE A 314 -9.25 8.92 -8.20
C ILE A 314 -10.24 9.55 -9.19
N MET A 315 -10.90 8.75 -10.01
CA MET A 315 -11.72 9.28 -11.11
C MET A 315 -13.06 9.82 -10.64
N LEU A 316 -13.71 9.22 -9.64
CA LEU A 316 -15.02 9.63 -9.15
C LEU A 316 -14.94 10.61 -7.98
N GLU A 317 -14.10 10.33 -7.02
CA GLU A 317 -14.12 11.00 -5.73
C GLU A 317 -13.03 12.07 -5.61
N LYS A 318 -12.04 12.05 -6.52
CA LYS A 318 -11.00 13.07 -6.67
C LYS A 318 -10.16 13.29 -5.40
N TYR A 319 -9.87 12.24 -4.65
CA TYR A 319 -9.00 12.32 -3.48
C TYR A 319 -7.92 11.23 -3.44
N SER A 320 -6.86 11.52 -2.68
CA SER A 320 -5.81 10.55 -2.35
C SER A 320 -6.25 9.68 -1.18
N LYS A 321 -6.17 8.37 -1.34
CA LYS A 321 -6.50 7.42 -0.26
C LYS A 321 -5.43 7.41 0.84
N LEU A 322 -4.17 7.27 0.44
CA LEU A 322 -3.01 7.37 1.32
C LEU A 322 -1.88 8.11 0.62
N SER A 323 -1.49 9.23 1.17
CA SER A 323 -0.29 9.99 0.80
C SER A 323 0.17 10.79 2.02
N ALA A 324 1.46 10.77 2.33
CA ALA A 324 2.02 11.34 3.56
C ALA A 324 1.52 12.76 3.86
N GLN A 325 1.08 12.99 5.09
CA GLN A 325 0.60 14.29 5.60
C GLN A 325 1.57 14.91 6.59
N SER A 326 2.33 14.06 7.27
CA SER A 326 3.31 14.42 8.28
C SER A 326 4.64 13.71 8.03
N TRP A 327 5.64 13.97 8.87
CA TRP A 327 6.92 13.29 8.89
C TRP A 327 7.29 12.93 10.32
N ASN A 328 6.47 12.11 10.96
CA ASN A 328 6.62 11.74 12.35
C ASN A 328 7.52 10.52 12.55
N VAL A 329 7.51 9.63 11.55
CA VAL A 329 8.23 8.36 11.58
C VAL A 329 9.10 8.24 10.34
N GLU A 330 10.29 7.70 10.49
CA GLU A 330 11.24 7.50 9.41
C GLU A 330 11.86 6.10 9.44
N VAL A 331 12.12 5.54 8.28
CA VAL A 331 12.85 4.27 8.16
C VAL A 331 14.33 4.56 8.14
N VAL A 332 15.06 4.01 9.10
CA VAL A 332 16.51 4.10 9.18
C VAL A 332 17.18 2.79 8.81
N ALA A 333 18.37 2.86 8.24
CA ALA A 333 19.15 1.69 7.88
C ALA A 333 20.18 1.37 8.96
N TYR A 334 20.23 0.09 9.37
CA TYR A 334 21.27 -0.43 10.26
C TYR A 334 22.28 -1.26 9.47
N ALA A 335 23.58 -1.04 9.69
CA ALA A 335 24.63 -1.88 9.16
C ALA A 335 24.51 -3.31 9.74
N LYS A 336 24.49 -4.31 8.86
CA LYS A 336 24.43 -5.73 9.26
C LYS A 336 25.81 -6.32 9.59
N GLN A 337 26.87 -5.59 9.26
CA GLN A 337 28.28 -5.95 9.47
C GLN A 337 29.12 -4.67 9.47
N ASP A 338 30.40 -4.78 9.84
CA ASP A 338 31.36 -3.67 9.67
C ASP A 338 31.51 -3.32 8.19
N ILE A 339 31.57 -2.04 7.90
CA ILE A 339 31.60 -1.51 6.53
C ILE A 339 32.89 -0.71 6.34
N GLU A 340 33.72 -1.17 5.39
CA GLU A 340 34.96 -0.47 5.04
C GLU A 340 34.66 0.82 4.26
N PRO A 341 35.51 1.86 4.44
CA PRO A 341 35.41 3.10 3.68
C PRO A 341 35.38 2.85 2.15
N GLY A 342 34.46 3.52 1.46
CA GLY A 342 34.29 3.36 0.00
C GLY A 342 33.40 2.18 -0.43
N THR A 343 32.89 1.37 0.53
CA THR A 343 31.93 0.31 0.24
C THR A 343 30.61 0.92 -0.24
N ASN A 344 30.08 0.38 -1.35
CA ASN A 344 28.73 0.74 -1.80
C ASN A 344 27.70 0.10 -0.86
N LEU A 345 26.90 0.93 -0.19
CA LEU A 345 25.88 0.48 0.75
C LEU A 345 24.68 -0.19 0.06
N GLY A 346 24.60 -0.06 -1.25
CA GLY A 346 23.47 -0.58 -2.01
C GLY A 346 22.24 0.33 -1.92
N SER A 347 21.12 -0.24 -2.25
CA SER A 347 19.78 0.36 -2.09
C SER A 347 18.78 -0.74 -1.78
N ILE A 348 17.63 -0.35 -1.31
CA ILE A 348 16.50 -1.27 -1.12
C ILE A 348 16.15 -1.97 -2.42
#